data_b42a0135d1fa70cd0d9a56b2eeaac79c
#
_entry.id   b42a0135d1fa70cd0d9a56b2eeaac79c
#
_cell.length_a   1.000
_cell.length_b   1.000
_cell.length_c   1.000
_cell.angle_alpha   90.00
_cell.angle_beta   90.00
_cell.angle_gamma   90.00
#
_symmetry.space_group_name_H-M   'P 1'
#
loop_
_entity.id
_entity.type
_entity.pdbx_description
1 polymer ?
#
loop_
_entity_poly.entity_id
_entity_poly.type
_entity_poly.pdbx_seq_one_letter_code
_entity_poly.pdbx_strand_id
1 'polypeptide(L)'
;MQVFWGLDKKLAQRKHFPSVNWLISYSKYEKHLQKFYESEYPEFIATRIKMREILQTEEDLNEIVQLVGKDSLAEVDKVTLEAAKIIREDYLAQNAYSPYDPCWCAIYWLYLLVQKHKY
;
A
#
# COMPACT_ATOMS: atom_id res chain seq x y z
N MET A 1 -20.79 -7.41 -8.46
CA MET A 1 -20.11 -6.09 -8.39
C MET A 1 -18.74 -6.20 -9.03
N GLN A 2 -18.40 -5.30 -9.94
CA GLN A 2 -17.12 -5.34 -10.68
C GLN A 2 -15.99 -4.64 -9.93
N VAL A 3 -16.31 -3.58 -9.22
CA VAL A 3 -15.37 -2.80 -8.40
C VAL A 3 -16.01 -2.55 -7.05
N PHE A 4 -15.21 -2.69 -5.99
CA PHE A 4 -15.63 -2.40 -4.62
C PHE A 4 -14.57 -1.54 -3.93
N TRP A 5 -14.99 -0.40 -3.40
CA TRP A 5 -14.19 0.47 -2.56
C TRP A 5 -14.77 0.46 -1.15
N GLY A 6 -14.09 -0.27 -0.27
CA GLY A 6 -14.44 -0.28 1.15
C GLY A 6 -13.91 0.97 1.83
N LEU A 7 -14.78 1.80 2.40
CA LEU A 7 -14.38 2.98 3.17
C LEU A 7 -14.14 2.59 4.63
N ASP A 8 -13.06 3.10 5.19
CA ASP A 8 -12.68 2.86 6.58
C ASP A 8 -12.76 4.15 7.41
N LYS A 9 -13.61 4.12 8.43
CA LYS A 9 -13.78 5.24 9.36
C LYS A 9 -12.50 5.54 10.15
N LYS A 10 -11.72 4.52 10.51
CA LYS A 10 -10.47 4.70 11.24
C LYS A 10 -9.44 5.48 10.42
N LEU A 11 -9.36 5.23 9.11
CA LEU A 11 -8.50 5.99 8.20
C LEU A 11 -8.94 7.45 8.10
N ALA A 12 -10.24 7.70 7.98
CA ALA A 12 -10.79 9.06 7.94
C ALA A 12 -10.51 9.84 9.25
N GLN A 13 -10.62 9.19 10.39
CA GLN A 13 -10.30 9.78 11.70
C GLN A 13 -8.83 10.16 11.84
N ARG A 14 -7.92 9.42 11.20
CA ARG A 14 -6.49 9.73 11.12
C ARG A 14 -6.15 10.77 10.05
N LYS A 15 -7.15 11.35 9.39
CA LYS A 15 -6.98 12.28 8.27
C LYS A 15 -6.21 11.67 7.09
N HIS A 16 -6.32 10.35 6.91
CA HIS A 16 -5.79 9.64 5.76
C HIS A 16 -6.82 9.64 4.64
N PHE A 17 -6.52 10.30 3.54
CA PHE A 17 -7.39 10.38 2.36
C PHE A 17 -6.61 9.96 1.10
N PRO A 18 -7.27 9.21 0.18
CA PRO A 18 -8.60 8.64 0.26
C PRO A 18 -8.70 7.56 1.36
N SER A 19 -9.83 7.54 2.11
CA SER A 19 -10.06 6.62 3.23
C SER A 19 -10.52 5.23 2.77
N VAL A 20 -9.92 4.72 1.71
CA VAL A 20 -10.23 3.42 1.12
C VAL A 20 -9.41 2.34 1.81
N ASN A 21 -10.09 1.29 2.28
CA ASN A 21 -9.42 0.13 2.84
C ASN A 21 -8.84 -0.72 1.71
N TRP A 22 -7.52 -0.76 1.60
CA TRP A 22 -6.80 -1.46 0.53
C TRP A 22 -6.82 -2.99 0.63
N LEU A 23 -7.14 -3.56 1.78
CA LEU A 23 -7.21 -5.02 1.97
C LEU A 23 -8.52 -5.61 1.46
N ILE A 24 -9.63 -4.93 1.71
CA ILE A 24 -10.97 -5.41 1.32
C ILE A 24 -11.43 -4.88 -0.04
N SER A 25 -10.83 -3.79 -0.53
CA SER A 25 -11.15 -3.21 -1.82
C SER A 25 -10.60 -4.04 -2.98
N TYR A 26 -11.35 -4.13 -4.07
CA TYR A 26 -10.94 -4.89 -5.24
C TYR A 26 -11.50 -4.32 -6.54
N SER A 27 -10.87 -4.70 -7.65
CA SER A 27 -11.36 -4.46 -9.01
C SER A 27 -11.20 -5.72 -9.85
N LYS A 28 -12.26 -6.14 -10.52
CA LYS A 28 -12.22 -7.25 -11.48
C LYS A 28 -11.66 -6.86 -12.84
N TYR A 29 -11.50 -5.57 -13.11
CA TYR A 29 -10.88 -5.06 -14.33
C TYR A 29 -9.36 -5.26 -14.39
N GLU A 30 -8.75 -5.67 -13.31
CA GLU A 30 -7.32 -5.91 -13.19
C GLU A 30 -6.77 -6.79 -14.32
N LYS A 31 -7.44 -7.90 -14.62
CA LYS A 31 -7.05 -8.82 -15.68
C LYS A 31 -7.08 -8.19 -17.08
N HIS A 32 -8.05 -7.30 -17.32
CA HIS A 32 -8.17 -6.61 -18.59
C HIS A 32 -7.12 -5.51 -18.76
N LEU A 33 -6.74 -4.87 -17.66
CA LEU A 33 -5.73 -3.82 -17.65
C LEU A 33 -4.30 -4.37 -17.61
N GLN A 34 -4.13 -5.66 -17.31
CA GLN A 34 -2.81 -6.28 -17.19
C GLN A 34 -1.96 -6.08 -18.43
N LYS A 35 -2.51 -6.30 -19.63
CA LYS A 35 -1.79 -6.12 -20.89
C LYS A 35 -1.31 -4.67 -21.09
N PHE A 36 -2.11 -3.71 -20.68
CA PHE A 36 -1.75 -2.30 -20.74
C PHE A 36 -0.58 -2.00 -19.80
N TYR A 37 -0.64 -2.46 -18.57
CA TYR A 37 0.44 -2.25 -17.60
C TYR A 37 1.72 -2.99 -17.96
N GLU A 38 1.64 -4.18 -18.56
CA GLU A 38 2.81 -4.91 -19.04
C GLU A 38 3.53 -4.19 -20.19
N SER A 39 2.79 -3.49 -21.06
CA SER A 39 3.37 -2.72 -22.16
C SER A 39 3.98 -1.39 -21.73
N GLU A 40 3.28 -0.67 -20.84
CA GLU A 40 3.68 0.68 -20.41
C GLU A 40 4.57 0.66 -19.17
N TYR A 41 4.30 -0.25 -18.23
CA TYR A 41 4.97 -0.32 -16.93
C TYR A 41 5.17 -1.78 -16.48
N PRO A 42 6.13 -2.52 -17.03
CA PRO A 42 6.28 -3.96 -16.79
C PRO A 42 6.52 -4.32 -15.32
N GLU A 43 7.11 -3.40 -14.54
CA GLU A 43 7.40 -3.64 -13.13
C GLU A 43 6.25 -3.28 -12.18
N PHE A 44 5.22 -2.59 -12.67
CA PHE A 44 4.11 -2.11 -11.84
C PHE A 44 3.36 -3.25 -11.16
N ILE A 45 3.04 -4.31 -11.89
CA ILE A 45 2.26 -5.44 -11.37
C ILE A 45 3.02 -6.16 -10.27
N ALA A 46 4.30 -6.46 -10.49
CA ALA A 46 5.14 -7.12 -9.49
C ALA A 46 5.31 -6.27 -8.23
N THR A 47 5.50 -4.96 -8.40
CA THR A 47 5.63 -4.00 -7.29
C THR A 47 4.34 -3.88 -6.49
N ARG A 48 3.19 -3.85 -7.17
CA ARG A 48 1.87 -3.80 -6.53
C ARG A 48 1.59 -5.04 -5.69
N ILE A 49 1.92 -6.23 -6.21
CA ILE A 49 1.77 -7.48 -5.47
C ILE A 49 2.61 -7.47 -4.19
N LYS A 50 3.88 -7.06 -4.28
CA LYS A 50 4.75 -6.93 -3.11
C LYS A 50 4.23 -5.93 -2.08
N MET A 51 3.75 -4.78 -2.53
CA MET A 51 3.16 -3.78 -1.64
C MET A 51 1.96 -4.35 -0.88
N ARG A 52 1.10 -5.09 -1.57
CA ARG A 52 -0.06 -5.74 -0.95
C ARG A 52 0.36 -6.80 0.08
N GLU A 53 1.38 -7.58 -0.19
CA GLU A 53 1.95 -8.55 0.76
C GLU A 53 2.47 -7.86 2.02
N ILE A 54 3.22 -6.76 1.87
CA ILE A 54 3.74 -5.97 2.99
C ILE A 54 2.60 -5.41 3.84
N LEU A 55 1.57 -4.86 3.23
CA LEU A 55 0.42 -4.30 3.94
C LEU A 55 -0.41 -5.39 4.66
N GLN A 56 -0.54 -6.57 4.06
CA GLN A 56 -1.19 -7.70 4.72
C GLN A 56 -0.38 -8.17 5.92
N THR A 57 0.92 -8.31 5.77
CA THR A 57 1.82 -8.69 6.87
C THR A 57 1.77 -7.65 8.00
N GLU A 58 1.69 -6.36 7.67
CA GLU A 58 1.53 -5.30 8.67
C GLU A 58 0.25 -5.46 9.49
N GLU A 59 -0.88 -5.77 8.85
CA GLU A 59 -2.14 -5.98 9.57
C GLU A 59 -2.03 -7.15 10.54
N ASP A 60 -1.46 -8.28 10.08
CA ASP A 60 -1.24 -9.47 10.91
C ASP A 60 -0.31 -9.15 12.10
N LEU A 61 0.76 -8.39 11.87
CA LEU A 61 1.69 -7.96 12.91
C LEU A 61 1.06 -6.96 13.89
N ASN A 62 0.18 -6.08 13.43
CA ASN A 62 -0.53 -5.15 14.30
C ASN A 62 -1.44 -5.86 15.29
N GLU A 63 -2.08 -6.95 14.90
CA GLU A 63 -2.86 -7.78 15.82
C GLU A 63 -1.96 -8.37 16.92
N ILE A 64 -0.78 -8.88 16.55
CA ILE A 64 0.20 -9.41 17.49
C ILE A 64 0.72 -8.31 18.43
N VAL A 65 1.02 -7.12 17.90
CA VAL A 65 1.48 -5.97 18.68
C VAL A 65 0.46 -5.53 19.73
N GLN A 66 -0.82 -5.59 19.40
CA GLN A 66 -1.89 -5.28 20.36
C GLN A 66 -1.93 -6.26 21.54
N LEU A 67 -1.55 -7.51 21.32
CA LEU A 67 -1.57 -8.57 22.33
C LEU A 67 -0.31 -8.59 23.19
N VAL A 68 0.87 -8.41 22.60
CA VAL A 68 2.17 -8.68 23.23
C VAL A 68 3.04 -7.43 23.40
N GLY A 69 2.75 -6.36 22.65
CA GLY A 69 3.52 -5.11 22.62
C GLY A 69 4.63 -5.11 21.56
N LYS A 70 5.11 -3.90 21.23
CA LYS A 70 6.12 -3.70 20.16
C LYS A 70 7.51 -4.23 20.49
N ASP A 71 7.84 -4.28 21.76
CA ASP A 71 9.22 -4.62 22.20
C ASP A 71 9.57 -6.10 22.04
N SER A 72 8.54 -6.95 21.95
CA SER A 72 8.70 -8.40 21.77
C SER A 72 8.79 -8.85 20.32
N LEU A 73 8.68 -7.93 19.36
CA LEU A 73 8.80 -8.25 17.93
C LEU A 73 10.27 -8.44 17.52
N ALA A 74 10.48 -9.36 16.57
CA ALA A 74 11.77 -9.50 15.90
C ALA A 74 12.14 -8.23 15.13
N GLU A 75 13.43 -7.97 14.95
CA GLU A 75 13.92 -6.79 14.22
C GLU A 75 13.40 -6.75 12.76
N VAL A 76 13.26 -7.92 12.13
CA VAL A 76 12.71 -8.03 10.76
C VAL A 76 11.25 -7.55 10.71
N ASP A 77 10.46 -7.87 11.73
CA ASP A 77 9.07 -7.46 11.82
C ASP A 77 8.93 -5.95 12.04
N LYS A 78 9.83 -5.37 12.83
CA LYS A 78 9.90 -3.91 13.02
C LYS A 78 10.20 -3.18 11.73
N VAL A 79 11.14 -3.69 10.91
CA VAL A 79 11.45 -3.14 9.59
C VAL A 79 10.24 -3.22 8.66
N THR A 80 9.51 -4.35 8.68
CA THR A 80 8.28 -4.50 7.88
C THR A 80 7.20 -3.50 8.28
N LEU A 81 7.02 -3.25 9.59
CA LEU A 81 6.08 -2.24 10.08
C LEU A 81 6.46 -0.82 9.65
N GLU A 82 7.74 -0.49 9.66
CA GLU A 82 8.21 0.82 9.19
C GLU A 82 8.05 0.98 7.67
N ALA A 83 8.33 -0.07 6.91
CA ALA A 83 8.09 -0.10 5.47
C ALA A 83 6.62 0.14 5.12
N ALA A 84 5.74 -0.57 5.79
CA ALA A 84 4.31 -0.42 5.60
C ALA A 84 3.81 0.99 5.99
N LYS A 85 4.39 1.57 7.03
CA LYS A 85 4.11 2.95 7.43
C LYS A 85 4.48 3.95 6.34
N ILE A 86 5.65 3.81 5.73
CA ILE A 86 6.09 4.67 4.63
C ILE A 86 5.14 4.52 3.43
N ILE A 87 4.79 3.29 3.06
CA ILE A 87 3.84 3.04 1.97
C ILE A 87 2.49 3.73 2.23
N ARG A 88 1.96 3.64 3.44
CA ARG A 88 0.68 4.29 3.79
C ARG A 88 0.75 5.80 3.76
N GLU A 89 1.78 6.38 4.33
CA GLU A 89 1.87 7.84 4.54
C GLU A 89 2.37 8.57 3.29
N ASP A 90 3.30 7.99 2.54
CA ASP A 90 3.93 8.65 1.40
C ASP A 90 3.33 8.29 0.05
N TYR A 91 2.72 7.10 -0.07
CA TYR A 91 2.16 6.64 -1.33
C TYR A 91 0.63 6.60 -1.35
N LEU A 92 0.02 5.95 -0.37
CA LEU A 92 -1.44 5.77 -0.35
C LEU A 92 -2.19 7.02 0.11
N ALA A 93 -1.59 7.83 0.98
CA ALA A 93 -2.15 9.14 1.32
C ALA A 93 -1.86 10.13 0.20
N GLN A 94 -2.91 10.61 -0.45
CA GLN A 94 -2.81 11.52 -1.59
C GLN A 94 -3.57 12.81 -1.34
N ASN A 95 -3.07 13.90 -1.92
CA ASN A 95 -3.71 15.20 -1.85
C ASN A 95 -4.40 15.52 -3.20
N ALA A 96 -5.72 15.38 -3.24
CA ALA A 96 -6.52 15.65 -4.43
C ALA A 96 -6.54 17.13 -4.86
N TYR A 97 -6.15 18.04 -3.99
CA TYR A 97 -6.11 19.48 -4.27
C TYR A 97 -4.76 19.95 -4.83
N SER A 98 -3.77 19.05 -4.88
CA SER A 98 -2.43 19.35 -5.40
C SER A 98 -2.23 18.71 -6.77
N PRO A 99 -1.68 19.46 -7.77
CA PRO A 99 -1.31 18.88 -9.06
C PRO A 99 0.00 18.08 -9.01
N TYR A 100 0.64 17.97 -7.85
CA TYR A 100 1.95 17.32 -7.68
C TYR A 100 1.88 15.81 -7.49
N ASP A 101 0.68 15.21 -7.42
CA ASP A 101 0.47 13.76 -7.31
C ASP A 101 -0.04 13.14 -8.64
N PRO A 102 0.66 13.28 -9.77
CA PRO A 102 0.27 12.59 -10.99
C PRO A 102 0.56 11.08 -10.88
N CYS A 103 -0.20 10.30 -11.60
CA CYS A 103 -0.08 8.84 -11.64
C CYS A 103 1.36 8.33 -11.88
N TRP A 104 2.12 9.05 -12.71
CA TRP A 104 3.51 8.75 -13.04
C TRP A 104 4.45 8.83 -11.83
N CYS A 105 4.31 9.87 -11.03
CA CYS A 105 5.11 10.04 -9.82
C CYS A 105 4.80 8.94 -8.80
N ALA A 106 3.54 8.56 -8.66
CA ALA A 106 3.12 7.50 -7.76
C ALA A 106 3.76 6.15 -8.13
N ILE A 107 3.76 5.77 -9.41
CA ILE A 107 4.37 4.53 -9.89
C ILE A 107 5.89 4.54 -9.68
N TYR A 108 6.55 5.65 -9.99
CA TYR A 108 7.99 5.80 -9.83
C TYR A 108 8.41 5.77 -8.34
N TRP A 109 7.67 6.45 -7.48
CA TRP A 109 7.88 6.41 -6.03
C TRP A 109 7.72 5.01 -5.46
N LEU A 110 6.69 4.29 -5.89
CA LEU A 110 6.46 2.91 -5.48
C LEU A 110 7.63 2.01 -5.87
N TYR A 111 8.14 2.16 -7.09
CA TYR A 111 9.32 1.44 -7.56
C TYR A 111 10.55 1.71 -6.69
N LEU A 112 10.83 2.98 -6.39
CA LEU A 112 11.97 3.37 -5.53
C LEU A 112 11.83 2.83 -4.10
N LEU A 113 10.63 2.87 -3.51
CA LEU A 113 10.39 2.35 -2.17
C LEU A 113 10.65 0.86 -2.08
N VAL A 114 10.17 0.09 -3.06
CA VAL A 114 10.39 -1.37 -3.10
C VAL A 114 11.86 -1.72 -3.34
N GLN A 115 12.59 -0.93 -4.12
CA GLN A 115 14.02 -1.14 -4.34
C GLN A 115 14.85 -0.86 -3.07
N LYS A 116 14.53 0.17 -2.30
CA LYS A 116 15.21 0.46 -1.03
C LYS A 116 15.08 -0.65 0.00
N HIS A 117 14.03 -1.45 -0.06
CA HIS A 117 13.82 -2.56 0.85
C HIS A 117 14.56 -3.85 0.48
N LYS A 118 15.22 -3.90 -0.68
CA LYS A 118 16.07 -5.04 -1.07
C LYS A 118 17.46 -5.03 -0.42
N TYR A 119 17.80 -3.96 0.24
CA TYR A 119 19.08 -3.77 0.96
C TYR A 119 18.82 -3.38 2.42
#